data_3d0d477a709f709f443229bbb288ad6c
#
_entry.id   3d0d477a709f709f443229bbb288ad6c
#
_cell.length_a   1.000
_cell.length_b   1.000
_cell.length_c   1.000
_cell.angle_alpha   90.00
_cell.angle_beta   90.00
_cell.angle_gamma   90.00
#
_symmetry.space_group_name_H-M   'P 1'
#
loop_
_entity.id
_entity.type
_entity.pdbx_description
1 polymer ?
#
loop_
_entity_poly.entity_id
_entity_poly.type
_entity_poly.pdbx_seq_one_letter_code
_entity_poly.pdbx_strand_id
1 'polypeptide(L)'
;ITHAVQPKEPFTYMRPYMIFIPSLVLIPALIFLPIPVNLVYRLSAGLALSTLPAAVVSVRESRARTNVERMLPSFIRDIAEVRKTGLAPEKCIEQVSNRNYAGLTPLVQTMASQLSWGIPLRQVLSSLRSKTRSWLTQTSLFLLSEVVEVGGGTPEMLGNLADFTEKVSQIEKEKKGQLRPYVFIPYFGAIMIVVTTVLMVYFLTSPLVTGTGFNPFSSNLNPAQIVPPMLGGAIFTSWIMGLVAGKMGEGSIAAGFKHATMLAVVSGLILFITTLFFHISGV
;
A
#
# COMPACT_ATOMS: atom_id res chain seq x y z
N ILE A 1 23.33 -21.76 -1.86
CA ILE A 1 22.16 -21.92 -2.76
C ILE A 1 20.96 -21.09 -2.28
N THR A 2 20.89 -20.70 -1.02
CA THR A 2 19.76 -19.96 -0.43
C THR A 2 19.77 -18.43 -0.66
N HIS A 3 20.84 -17.85 -1.21
CA HIS A 3 20.93 -16.41 -1.45
C HIS A 3 20.40 -15.91 -2.81
N ALA A 4 20.04 -16.82 -3.73
CA ALA A 4 19.66 -16.44 -5.11
C ALA A 4 18.15 -16.18 -5.31
N VAL A 5 17.29 -16.42 -4.30
CA VAL A 5 15.82 -16.41 -4.46
C VAL A 5 15.12 -15.22 -3.80
N GLN A 6 15.83 -14.36 -3.08
CA GLN A 6 15.24 -13.08 -2.68
C GLN A 6 15.59 -12.02 -3.75
N PRO A 7 14.68 -11.72 -4.69
CA PRO A 7 14.84 -10.50 -5.46
C PRO A 7 14.78 -9.37 -4.43
N LYS A 8 15.90 -8.67 -4.25
CA LYS A 8 15.88 -7.37 -3.60
C LYS A 8 14.76 -6.58 -4.25
N GLU A 9 13.70 -6.29 -3.52
CA GLU A 9 12.59 -5.42 -3.95
C GLU A 9 12.88 -3.94 -3.61
N PRO A 10 13.96 -3.28 -4.07
CA PRO A 10 14.15 -1.87 -3.80
C PRO A 10 13.34 -0.98 -4.73
N PHE A 11 12.92 -1.48 -5.90
CA PHE A 11 12.35 -0.62 -6.96
C PHE A 11 10.84 -0.74 -7.15
N THR A 12 10.18 -1.79 -6.64
CA THR A 12 8.73 -2.00 -6.83
C THR A 12 7.88 -0.96 -6.07
N TYR A 13 8.41 -0.39 -4.98
CA TYR A 13 7.73 0.59 -4.15
C TYR A 13 8.17 2.04 -4.38
N MET A 14 9.06 2.31 -5.33
CA MET A 14 9.61 3.65 -5.52
C MET A 14 8.60 4.68 -6.04
N ARG A 15 7.61 4.27 -6.86
CA ARG A 15 6.67 5.23 -7.45
C ARG A 15 5.78 5.96 -6.44
N PRO A 16 5.13 5.31 -5.46
CA PRO A 16 4.39 6.03 -4.43
C PRO A 16 5.28 6.95 -3.59
N TYR A 17 6.48 6.50 -3.25
CA TYR A 17 7.45 7.32 -2.52
C TYR A 17 7.99 8.48 -3.35
N MET A 18 8.26 8.27 -4.65
CA MET A 18 8.71 9.33 -5.56
C MET A 18 7.68 10.45 -5.70
N ILE A 19 6.39 10.14 -5.56
CA ILE A 19 5.32 11.13 -5.57
C ILE A 19 5.14 11.74 -4.20
N PHE A 20 5.33 10.96 -3.12
CA PHE A 20 5.22 11.44 -1.76
C PHE A 20 6.31 12.46 -1.41
N ILE A 21 7.57 12.24 -1.82
CA ILE A 21 8.69 13.15 -1.52
C ILE A 21 8.43 14.58 -2.00
N PRO A 22 8.09 14.84 -3.28
CA PRO A 22 7.77 16.21 -3.71
C PRO A 22 6.46 16.74 -3.12
N SER A 23 5.48 15.88 -2.83
CA SER A 23 4.24 16.33 -2.19
C SER A 23 4.42 16.75 -0.73
N LEU A 24 5.53 16.37 -0.10
CA LEU A 24 5.89 16.83 1.26
C LEU A 24 6.07 18.36 1.34
N VAL A 25 6.41 19.00 0.23
CA VAL A 25 6.49 20.46 0.12
C VAL A 25 5.14 21.14 0.38
N LEU A 26 4.02 20.45 0.20
CA LEU A 26 2.69 20.99 0.50
C LEU A 26 2.48 21.25 1.99
N ILE A 27 3.18 20.54 2.87
CA ILE A 27 3.05 20.74 4.33
C ILE A 27 3.55 22.14 4.74
N PRO A 28 4.81 22.52 4.50
CA PRO A 28 5.28 23.85 4.83
C PRO A 28 4.53 24.91 4.01
N ALA A 29 4.19 24.66 2.74
CA ALA A 29 3.43 25.60 1.93
C ALA A 29 2.09 25.95 2.60
N LEU A 30 1.34 24.98 3.13
CA LEU A 30 0.08 25.23 3.84
C LEU A 30 0.27 25.87 5.21
N ILE A 31 1.38 25.62 5.89
CA ILE A 31 1.69 26.24 7.19
C ILE A 31 1.98 27.72 7.02
N PHE A 32 2.77 28.09 5.99
CA PHE A 32 3.19 29.48 5.75
C PHE A 32 2.16 30.32 4.97
N LEU A 33 1.13 29.70 4.37
CA LEU A 33 0.10 30.45 3.66
C LEU A 33 -0.73 31.30 4.65
N PRO A 34 -0.98 32.60 4.40
CA PRO A 34 -1.76 33.47 5.28
C PRO A 34 -3.28 33.19 5.17
N ILE A 35 -3.70 31.99 5.58
CA ILE A 35 -5.12 31.62 5.63
C ILE A 35 -5.61 31.85 7.08
N PRO A 36 -6.80 32.40 7.32
CA PRO A 36 -7.35 32.59 8.66
C PRO A 36 -7.87 31.28 9.27
N VAL A 37 -7.03 30.24 9.27
CA VAL A 37 -7.34 28.92 9.83
C VAL A 37 -6.22 28.54 10.79
N ASN A 38 -6.58 27.95 11.92
CA ASN A 38 -5.63 27.56 12.96
C ASN A 38 -4.56 26.60 12.44
N LEU A 39 -3.35 26.74 12.95
CA LEU A 39 -2.16 25.95 12.57
C LEU A 39 -2.41 24.45 12.61
N VAL A 40 -3.20 23.98 13.59
CA VAL A 40 -3.52 22.56 13.78
C VAL A 40 -4.28 21.98 12.58
N TYR A 41 -5.28 22.70 12.07
CA TYR A 41 -6.06 22.26 10.88
C TYR A 41 -5.24 22.33 9.61
N ARG A 42 -4.34 23.33 9.48
CA ARG A 42 -3.39 23.41 8.36
C ARG A 42 -2.46 22.21 8.35
N LEU A 43 -1.99 21.75 9.51
CA LEU A 43 -1.16 20.56 9.63
C LEU A 43 -1.91 19.30 9.17
N SER A 44 -3.15 19.10 9.64
CA SER A 44 -3.94 17.93 9.25
C SER A 44 -4.25 17.92 7.74
N ALA A 45 -4.65 19.07 7.20
CA ALA A 45 -4.89 19.25 5.77
C ALA A 45 -3.61 19.06 4.94
N GLY A 46 -2.49 19.58 5.39
CA GLY A 46 -1.19 19.42 4.75
C GLY A 46 -0.74 17.96 4.69
N LEU A 47 -0.86 17.22 5.80
CA LEU A 47 -0.57 15.80 5.85
C LEU A 47 -1.51 14.98 4.96
N ALA A 48 -2.81 15.27 4.98
CA ALA A 48 -3.79 14.58 4.14
C ALA A 48 -3.53 14.84 2.65
N LEU A 49 -3.33 16.10 2.24
CA LEU A 49 -3.07 16.47 0.85
C LEU A 49 -1.73 15.96 0.33
N SER A 50 -0.69 15.92 1.18
CA SER A 50 0.62 15.40 0.78
C SER A 50 0.60 13.89 0.55
N THR A 51 -0.19 13.14 1.32
CA THR A 51 -0.28 11.67 1.21
C THR A 51 -1.31 11.19 0.19
N LEU A 52 -2.30 12.01 -0.16
CA LEU A 52 -3.39 11.66 -1.07
C LEU A 52 -2.92 11.19 -2.46
N PRO A 53 -2.02 11.87 -3.18
CA PRO A 53 -1.56 11.41 -4.48
C PRO A 53 -0.80 10.08 -4.40
N ALA A 54 0.02 9.89 -3.37
CA ALA A 54 0.71 8.64 -3.12
C ALA A 54 -0.29 7.51 -2.79
N ALA A 55 -1.35 7.80 -2.04
CA ALA A 55 -2.43 6.87 -1.73
C ALA A 55 -3.16 6.39 -2.98
N VAL A 56 -3.54 7.30 -3.88
CA VAL A 56 -4.22 6.97 -5.14
C VAL A 56 -3.36 6.05 -6.01
N VAL A 57 -2.06 6.39 -6.15
CA VAL A 57 -1.13 5.59 -6.96
C VAL A 57 -0.91 4.22 -6.34
N SER A 58 -0.72 4.13 -5.02
CA SER A 58 -0.51 2.85 -4.32
C SER A 58 -1.71 1.91 -4.46
N VAL A 59 -2.94 2.43 -4.36
CA VAL A 59 -4.17 1.63 -4.55
C VAL A 59 -4.29 1.12 -5.98
N ARG A 60 -4.03 1.96 -6.98
CA ARG A 60 -4.08 1.54 -8.40
C ARG A 60 -3.04 0.46 -8.70
N GLU A 61 -1.81 0.63 -8.21
CA GLU A 61 -0.72 -0.32 -8.41
C GLU A 61 -1.00 -1.66 -7.72
N SER A 62 -1.51 -1.64 -6.47
CA SER A 62 -1.89 -2.84 -5.73
C SER A 62 -3.00 -3.62 -6.43
N ARG A 63 -4.03 -2.94 -6.96
CA ARG A 63 -5.12 -3.57 -7.74
C ARG A 63 -4.61 -4.19 -9.04
N ALA A 64 -3.77 -3.47 -9.79
CA ALA A 64 -3.20 -3.98 -11.03
C ALA A 64 -2.37 -5.25 -10.79
N ARG A 65 -1.51 -5.22 -9.77
CA ARG A 65 -0.71 -6.37 -9.34
C ARG A 65 -1.58 -7.58 -8.98
N THR A 66 -2.58 -7.40 -8.15
CA THR A 66 -3.47 -8.48 -7.72
C THR A 66 -4.25 -9.09 -8.88
N ASN A 67 -4.67 -8.29 -9.87
CA ASN A 67 -5.36 -8.78 -11.06
C ASN A 67 -4.46 -9.66 -11.94
N VAL A 68 -3.19 -9.33 -12.07
CA VAL A 68 -2.20 -10.16 -12.79
C VAL A 68 -1.96 -11.47 -12.04
N GLU A 69 -1.67 -11.40 -10.74
CA GLU A 69 -1.38 -12.56 -9.90
C GLU A 69 -2.53 -13.59 -9.89
N ARG A 70 -3.77 -13.11 -9.90
CA ARG A 70 -4.95 -13.96 -9.85
C ARG A 70 -5.16 -14.82 -11.10
N MET A 71 -4.77 -14.32 -12.27
CA MET A 71 -4.96 -15.00 -13.54
C MET A 71 -3.78 -15.87 -13.97
N LEU A 72 -2.66 -15.74 -13.29
CA LEU A 72 -1.43 -16.45 -13.63
C LEU A 72 -1.54 -17.97 -13.55
N PRO A 73 -2.14 -18.60 -12.52
CA PRO A 73 -2.34 -20.05 -12.47
C PRO A 73 -3.18 -20.57 -13.63
N SER A 74 -4.26 -19.85 -13.98
CA SER A 74 -5.14 -20.23 -15.10
C SER A 74 -4.40 -20.17 -16.43
N PHE A 75 -3.57 -19.13 -16.63
CA PHE A 75 -2.74 -19.02 -17.84
C PHE A 75 -1.75 -20.20 -17.98
N ILE A 76 -1.04 -20.57 -16.90
CA ILE A 76 -0.10 -21.70 -16.92
C ILE A 76 -0.85 -23.02 -17.15
N ARG A 77 -2.01 -23.20 -16.54
CA ARG A 77 -2.86 -24.39 -16.72
C ARG A 77 -3.35 -24.51 -18.16
N ASP A 78 -3.76 -23.41 -18.78
CA ASP A 78 -4.17 -23.40 -20.18
C ASP A 78 -3.01 -23.77 -21.11
N ILE A 79 -1.78 -23.34 -20.83
CA ILE A 79 -0.60 -23.81 -21.58
C ILE A 79 -0.42 -25.31 -21.41
N ALA A 80 -0.54 -25.83 -20.19
CA ALA A 80 -0.43 -27.27 -19.92
C ALA A 80 -1.48 -28.10 -20.68
N GLU A 81 -2.72 -27.60 -20.74
CA GLU A 81 -3.81 -28.27 -21.50
C GLU A 81 -3.54 -28.29 -23.01
N VAL A 82 -3.13 -27.16 -23.59
CA VAL A 82 -2.79 -27.11 -25.00
C VAL A 82 -1.56 -27.98 -25.31
N ARG A 83 -0.60 -28.05 -24.38
CA ARG A 83 0.60 -28.86 -24.53
C ARG A 83 0.30 -30.36 -24.68
N LYS A 84 -0.83 -30.87 -24.14
CA LYS A 84 -1.31 -32.25 -24.32
C LYS A 84 -1.55 -32.60 -25.78
N THR A 85 -1.79 -31.62 -26.64
CA THR A 85 -1.94 -31.86 -28.10
C THR A 85 -0.59 -32.05 -28.82
N GLY A 86 0.53 -32.00 -28.11
CA GLY A 86 1.87 -32.20 -28.68
C GLY A 86 2.51 -30.95 -29.31
N LEU A 87 1.85 -29.78 -29.25
CA LEU A 87 2.39 -28.54 -29.77
C LEU A 87 3.61 -28.08 -28.96
N ALA A 88 4.57 -27.41 -29.61
CA ALA A 88 5.70 -26.79 -28.92
C ALA A 88 5.24 -25.72 -27.91
N PRO A 89 5.96 -25.51 -26.79
CA PRO A 89 5.55 -24.57 -25.75
C PRO A 89 5.30 -23.14 -26.28
N GLU A 90 6.09 -22.68 -27.23
CA GLU A 90 5.91 -21.39 -27.90
C GLU A 90 4.56 -21.29 -28.59
N LYS A 91 4.17 -22.34 -29.32
CA LYS A 91 2.88 -22.39 -30.03
C LYS A 91 1.70 -22.53 -29.06
N CYS A 92 1.91 -23.17 -27.92
CA CYS A 92 0.90 -23.21 -26.86
C CYS A 92 0.60 -21.79 -26.35
N ILE A 93 1.63 -20.98 -26.08
CA ILE A 93 1.47 -19.60 -25.62
C ILE A 93 0.78 -18.74 -26.69
N GLU A 94 1.15 -18.86 -27.96
CA GLU A 94 0.48 -18.18 -29.06
C GLU A 94 -1.01 -18.52 -29.12
N GLN A 95 -1.36 -19.79 -28.98
CA GLN A 95 -2.74 -20.26 -29.04
C GLN A 95 -3.59 -19.76 -27.85
N VAL A 96 -3.07 -19.79 -26.63
CA VAL A 96 -3.79 -19.31 -25.45
C VAL A 96 -3.86 -17.78 -25.37
N SER A 97 -3.03 -17.05 -26.11
CA SER A 97 -3.00 -15.60 -26.09
C SER A 97 -4.31 -14.93 -26.53
N ASN A 98 -5.15 -15.65 -27.26
CA ASN A 98 -6.47 -15.19 -27.70
C ASN A 98 -7.52 -15.24 -26.57
N ARG A 99 -7.20 -15.84 -25.43
CA ARG A 99 -8.09 -15.89 -24.26
C ARG A 99 -7.95 -14.60 -23.42
N ASN A 100 -9.01 -14.29 -22.67
CA ASN A 100 -9.01 -13.14 -21.78
C ASN A 100 -8.53 -13.53 -20.39
N TYR A 101 -7.37 -13.03 -19.99
CA TYR A 101 -6.77 -13.19 -18.67
C TYR A 101 -6.84 -11.89 -17.84
N ALA A 102 -7.82 -11.05 -18.08
CA ALA A 102 -7.99 -9.77 -17.37
C ALA A 102 -6.69 -8.94 -17.36
N GLY A 103 -6.14 -8.62 -16.17
CA GLY A 103 -4.91 -7.83 -16.04
C GLY A 103 -3.65 -8.47 -16.63
N LEU A 104 -3.64 -9.77 -16.85
CA LEU A 104 -2.51 -10.50 -17.46
C LEU A 104 -2.57 -10.50 -19.00
N THR A 105 -3.72 -10.22 -19.61
CA THR A 105 -3.92 -10.24 -21.08
C THR A 105 -2.86 -9.44 -21.85
N PRO A 106 -2.54 -8.19 -21.51
CA PRO A 106 -1.54 -7.41 -22.23
C PRO A 106 -0.14 -8.06 -22.19
N LEU A 107 0.20 -8.70 -21.08
CA LEU A 107 1.47 -9.40 -20.90
C LEU A 107 1.52 -10.65 -21.82
N VAL A 108 0.43 -11.45 -21.83
CA VAL A 108 0.31 -12.66 -22.66
C VAL A 108 0.33 -12.32 -24.16
N GLN A 109 -0.36 -11.26 -24.59
CA GLN A 109 -0.33 -10.79 -25.97
C GLN A 109 1.06 -10.31 -26.39
N THR A 110 1.77 -9.63 -25.49
CA THR A 110 3.16 -9.23 -25.74
C THR A 110 4.07 -10.45 -25.88
N MET A 111 3.89 -11.50 -25.06
CA MET A 111 4.61 -12.77 -25.21
C MET A 111 4.36 -13.39 -26.58
N ALA A 112 3.09 -13.57 -26.93
CA ALA A 112 2.71 -14.18 -28.19
C ALA A 112 3.25 -13.41 -29.42
N SER A 113 3.18 -12.08 -29.39
CA SER A 113 3.74 -11.24 -30.46
C SER A 113 5.26 -11.41 -30.60
N GLN A 114 6.01 -11.45 -29.50
CA GLN A 114 7.46 -11.66 -29.56
C GLN A 114 7.83 -13.07 -30.03
N LEU A 115 7.06 -14.09 -29.63
CA LEU A 115 7.25 -15.46 -30.08
C LEU A 115 6.94 -15.62 -31.58
N SER A 116 5.90 -14.95 -32.10
CA SER A 116 5.58 -14.95 -33.53
C SER A 116 6.66 -14.31 -34.40
N TRP A 117 7.47 -13.41 -33.84
CA TRP A 117 8.67 -12.84 -34.49
C TRP A 117 9.90 -13.76 -34.39
N GLY A 118 9.76 -14.96 -33.81
CA GLY A 118 10.85 -15.93 -33.67
C GLY A 118 11.83 -15.62 -32.53
N ILE A 119 11.48 -14.74 -31.60
CA ILE A 119 12.32 -14.49 -30.42
C ILE A 119 12.25 -15.75 -29.51
N PRO A 120 13.40 -16.28 -29.05
CA PRO A 120 13.42 -17.45 -28.19
C PRO A 120 12.61 -17.26 -26.91
N LEU A 121 11.85 -18.28 -26.49
CA LEU A 121 10.95 -18.22 -25.30
C LEU A 121 11.68 -17.73 -24.04
N ARG A 122 12.90 -18.21 -23.80
CA ARG A 122 13.75 -17.76 -22.69
C ARG A 122 13.94 -16.23 -22.67
N GLN A 123 14.26 -15.67 -23.83
CA GLN A 123 14.50 -14.22 -23.94
C GLN A 123 13.20 -13.44 -23.72
N VAL A 124 12.08 -13.93 -24.25
CA VAL A 124 10.75 -13.36 -24.04
C VAL A 124 10.40 -13.35 -22.55
N LEU A 125 10.50 -14.51 -21.88
CA LEU A 125 10.16 -14.66 -20.46
C LEU A 125 11.09 -13.80 -19.57
N SER A 126 12.40 -13.74 -19.87
CA SER A 126 13.35 -12.92 -19.12
C SER A 126 13.05 -11.40 -19.26
N SER A 127 12.71 -10.95 -20.47
CA SER A 127 12.36 -9.55 -20.72
C SER A 127 11.08 -9.12 -20.02
N LEU A 128 10.08 -10.01 -19.95
CA LEU A 128 8.81 -9.75 -19.29
C LEU A 128 8.94 -9.83 -17.75
N ARG A 129 9.78 -10.74 -17.27
CA ARG A 129 10.13 -10.82 -15.84
C ARG A 129 10.68 -9.49 -15.33
N SER A 130 11.57 -8.85 -16.08
CA SER A 130 12.15 -7.55 -15.69
C SER A 130 11.12 -6.40 -15.68
N LYS A 131 10.06 -6.51 -16.48
CA LYS A 131 8.98 -5.51 -16.58
C LYS A 131 7.86 -5.74 -15.56
N THR A 132 7.76 -6.94 -15.01
CA THR A 132 6.71 -7.31 -14.07
C THR A 132 7.14 -6.97 -12.64
N ARG A 133 6.20 -6.44 -11.86
CA ARG A 133 6.46 -5.99 -10.48
C ARG A 133 6.01 -6.97 -9.41
N SER A 134 5.28 -8.02 -9.78
CA SER A 134 4.84 -9.04 -8.86
C SER A 134 5.91 -10.10 -8.65
N TRP A 135 6.27 -10.36 -7.40
CA TRP A 135 7.18 -11.43 -7.04
C TRP A 135 6.67 -12.79 -7.55
N LEU A 136 5.37 -13.07 -7.33
CA LEU A 136 4.77 -14.33 -7.77
C LEU A 136 4.86 -14.49 -9.29
N THR A 137 4.53 -13.44 -10.04
CA THR A 137 4.62 -13.46 -11.50
C THR A 137 6.07 -13.61 -11.97
N GLN A 138 7.02 -12.91 -11.35
CA GLN A 138 8.43 -13.05 -11.70
C GLN A 138 8.96 -14.46 -11.47
N THR A 139 8.60 -15.06 -10.33
CA THR A 139 9.02 -16.43 -9.97
C THR A 139 8.35 -17.46 -10.90
N SER A 140 7.06 -17.30 -11.19
CA SER A 140 6.35 -18.23 -12.08
C SER A 140 6.86 -18.15 -13.52
N LEU A 141 7.17 -16.95 -14.05
CA LEU A 141 7.77 -16.81 -15.38
C LEU A 141 9.19 -17.39 -15.43
N PHE A 142 9.95 -17.28 -14.34
CA PHE A 142 11.26 -17.90 -14.22
C PHE A 142 11.14 -19.41 -14.23
N LEU A 143 10.27 -19.98 -13.39
CA LEU A 143 10.04 -21.42 -13.33
C LEU A 143 9.49 -21.97 -14.66
N LEU A 144 8.62 -21.22 -15.34
CA LEU A 144 8.14 -21.59 -16.67
C LEU A 144 9.29 -21.69 -17.67
N SER A 145 10.25 -20.75 -17.64
CA SER A 145 11.46 -20.82 -18.47
C SER A 145 12.28 -22.08 -18.18
N GLU A 146 12.53 -22.37 -16.90
CA GLU A 146 13.32 -23.53 -16.48
C GLU A 146 12.61 -24.86 -16.82
N VAL A 147 11.31 -24.95 -16.62
CA VAL A 147 10.50 -26.15 -16.97
C VAL A 147 10.58 -26.45 -18.46
N VAL A 148 10.54 -25.41 -19.31
CA VAL A 148 10.63 -25.60 -20.76
C VAL A 148 12.05 -25.99 -21.19
N GLU A 149 13.09 -25.37 -20.62
CA GLU A 149 14.49 -25.64 -21.01
C GLU A 149 15.00 -27.00 -20.51
N VAL A 150 14.76 -27.33 -19.27
CA VAL A 150 15.29 -28.56 -18.64
C VAL A 150 14.43 -29.77 -18.95
N GLY A 151 13.10 -29.58 -18.93
CA GLY A 151 12.12 -30.68 -19.06
C GLY A 151 11.36 -30.70 -20.39
N GLY A 152 11.72 -29.87 -21.37
CA GLY A 152 10.96 -29.78 -22.64
C GLY A 152 9.52 -29.31 -22.48
N GLY A 153 9.14 -28.77 -21.31
CA GLY A 153 7.79 -28.28 -21.04
C GLY A 153 6.71 -29.37 -21.15
N THR A 154 6.90 -30.50 -20.50
CA THR A 154 5.88 -31.56 -20.51
C THR A 154 4.57 -31.08 -19.89
N PRO A 155 3.40 -31.62 -20.33
CA PRO A 155 2.11 -31.22 -19.76
C PRO A 155 2.03 -31.42 -18.24
N GLU A 156 2.67 -32.45 -17.73
CA GLU A 156 2.71 -32.76 -16.29
C GLU A 156 3.51 -31.73 -15.50
N MET A 157 4.71 -31.35 -15.99
CA MET A 157 5.52 -30.32 -15.34
C MET A 157 4.86 -28.94 -15.33
N LEU A 158 4.20 -28.59 -16.44
CA LEU A 158 3.42 -27.35 -16.55
C LEU A 158 2.19 -27.36 -15.64
N GLY A 159 1.52 -28.53 -15.52
CA GLY A 159 0.42 -28.74 -14.56
C GLY A 159 0.88 -28.54 -13.12
N ASN A 160 1.99 -29.17 -12.74
CA ASN A 160 2.58 -29.00 -11.41
C ASN A 160 2.99 -27.55 -11.12
N LEU A 161 3.48 -26.83 -12.13
CA LEU A 161 3.79 -25.40 -12.00
C LEU A 161 2.52 -24.56 -11.80
N ALA A 162 1.42 -24.88 -12.50
CA ALA A 162 0.14 -24.22 -12.31
C ALA A 162 -0.39 -24.44 -10.88
N ASP A 163 -0.35 -25.67 -10.38
CA ASP A 163 -0.80 -26.03 -9.04
C ASP A 163 0.08 -25.35 -7.95
N PHE A 164 1.40 -25.31 -8.15
CA PHE A 164 2.31 -24.56 -7.28
C PHE A 164 1.94 -23.08 -7.24
N THR A 165 1.75 -22.46 -8.41
CA THR A 165 1.41 -21.05 -8.51
C THR A 165 0.06 -20.74 -7.87
N GLU A 166 -0.93 -21.64 -8.01
CA GLU A 166 -2.23 -21.52 -7.37
C GLU A 166 -2.12 -21.61 -5.85
N LYS A 167 -1.40 -22.61 -5.33
CA LYS A 167 -1.16 -22.76 -3.88
C LYS A 167 -0.49 -21.53 -3.27
N VAL A 168 0.54 -21.00 -3.92
CA VAL A 168 1.22 -19.78 -3.45
C VAL A 168 0.27 -18.59 -3.47
N SER A 169 -0.54 -18.44 -4.53
CA SER A 169 -1.56 -17.38 -4.61
C SER A 169 -2.62 -17.50 -3.49
N GLN A 170 -3.02 -18.72 -3.13
CA GLN A 170 -3.95 -18.99 -2.04
C GLN A 170 -3.33 -18.63 -0.68
N ILE A 171 -2.10 -19.06 -0.41
CA ILE A 171 -1.38 -18.73 0.83
C ILE A 171 -1.26 -17.20 0.99
N GLU A 172 -0.93 -16.48 -0.09
CA GLU A 172 -0.88 -15.01 -0.07
C GLU A 172 -2.23 -14.37 0.26
N LYS A 173 -3.34 -14.92 -0.26
CA LYS A 173 -4.71 -14.45 0.05
C LYS A 173 -5.08 -14.74 1.50
N GLU A 174 -4.80 -15.94 1.98
CA GLU A 174 -5.07 -16.34 3.36
C GLU A 174 -4.29 -15.48 4.35
N LYS A 175 -2.99 -15.27 4.09
CA LYS A 175 -2.14 -14.35 4.88
C LYS A 175 -2.74 -12.95 4.95
N LYS A 176 -3.14 -12.37 3.81
CA LYS A 176 -3.80 -11.05 3.78
C LYS A 176 -5.13 -11.08 4.52
N GLY A 177 -5.91 -12.16 4.40
CA GLY A 177 -7.16 -12.34 5.13
C GLY A 177 -6.96 -12.36 6.66
N GLN A 178 -5.98 -13.13 7.13
CA GLN A 178 -5.65 -13.23 8.56
C GLN A 178 -5.08 -11.93 9.13
N LEU A 179 -4.32 -11.15 8.34
CA LEU A 179 -3.73 -9.89 8.78
C LEU A 179 -4.73 -8.71 8.76
N ARG A 180 -5.81 -8.81 8.00
CA ARG A 180 -6.78 -7.74 7.82
C ARG A 180 -7.44 -7.25 9.14
N PRO A 181 -7.81 -8.12 10.10
CA PRO A 181 -8.34 -7.67 11.39
C PRO A 181 -7.36 -6.83 12.20
N TYR A 182 -6.05 -7.08 12.07
CA TYR A 182 -5.03 -6.34 12.81
C TYR A 182 -4.90 -4.86 12.39
N VAL A 183 -5.45 -4.49 11.25
CA VAL A 183 -5.54 -3.08 10.82
C VAL A 183 -6.34 -2.24 11.81
N PHE A 184 -7.30 -2.83 12.54
CA PHE A 184 -8.10 -2.11 13.53
C PHE A 184 -7.27 -1.63 14.73
N ILE A 185 -6.16 -2.29 15.07
CA ILE A 185 -5.33 -1.93 16.23
C ILE A 185 -4.76 -0.51 16.08
N PRO A 186 -4.07 -0.15 14.99
CA PRO A 186 -3.60 1.23 14.79
C PRO A 186 -4.74 2.25 14.67
N TYR A 187 -5.89 1.88 14.11
CA TYR A 187 -7.05 2.77 14.05
C TYR A 187 -7.59 3.10 15.44
N PHE A 188 -7.78 2.07 16.27
CA PHE A 188 -8.21 2.25 17.65
C PHE A 188 -7.18 3.07 18.44
N GLY A 189 -5.89 2.77 18.29
CA GLY A 189 -4.82 3.52 18.93
C GLY A 189 -4.81 5.00 18.51
N ALA A 190 -5.00 5.30 17.22
CA ALA A 190 -5.06 6.66 16.71
C ALA A 190 -6.24 7.45 17.30
N ILE A 191 -7.43 6.84 17.34
CA ILE A 191 -8.63 7.46 17.93
C ILE A 191 -8.40 7.72 19.44
N MET A 192 -7.87 6.74 20.16
CA MET A 192 -7.59 6.89 21.60
C MET A 192 -6.59 8.01 21.90
N ILE A 193 -5.54 8.14 21.09
CA ILE A 193 -4.56 9.24 21.26
C ILE A 193 -5.25 10.59 21.07
N VAL A 194 -6.07 10.76 20.04
CA VAL A 194 -6.79 12.03 19.79
C VAL A 194 -7.74 12.33 20.94
N VAL A 195 -8.56 11.37 21.35
CA VAL A 195 -9.53 11.54 22.44
C VAL A 195 -8.83 11.88 23.76
N THR A 196 -7.77 11.15 24.12
CA THR A 196 -7.00 11.42 25.34
C THR A 196 -6.36 12.80 25.31
N THR A 197 -5.80 13.23 24.16
CA THR A 197 -5.20 14.55 24.00
C THR A 197 -6.27 15.65 24.16
N VAL A 198 -7.44 15.46 23.55
CA VAL A 198 -8.56 16.40 23.70
C VAL A 198 -9.02 16.51 25.15
N LEU A 199 -9.19 15.39 25.84
CA LEU A 199 -9.55 15.39 27.26
C LEU A 199 -8.49 16.11 28.11
N MET A 200 -7.21 15.83 27.84
CA MET A 200 -6.11 16.51 28.55
C MET A 200 -6.14 18.02 28.31
N VAL A 201 -6.32 18.48 27.10
CA VAL A 201 -6.46 19.90 26.77
C VAL A 201 -7.68 20.50 27.44
N TYR A 202 -8.83 19.81 27.44
CA TYR A 202 -10.04 20.24 28.12
C TYR A 202 -9.82 20.43 29.62
N PHE A 203 -9.18 19.47 30.28
CA PHE A 203 -8.85 19.60 31.72
C PHE A 203 -7.89 20.75 31.99
N LEU A 204 -6.86 20.96 31.16
CA LEU A 204 -5.89 22.04 31.33
C LEU A 204 -6.51 23.44 31.14
N THR A 205 -7.53 23.56 30.29
CA THR A 205 -8.20 24.83 29.99
C THR A 205 -9.49 25.02 30.80
N SER A 206 -9.92 24.03 31.59
CA SER A 206 -11.15 24.08 32.36
C SER A 206 -11.09 25.13 33.48
N PRO A 207 -12.16 25.96 33.64
CA PRO A 207 -12.26 26.94 34.74
C PRO A 207 -12.19 26.27 36.14
N LEU A 208 -12.55 25.01 36.27
CA LEU A 208 -12.46 24.26 37.52
C LEU A 208 -11.02 24.10 38.02
N VAL A 209 -10.07 23.91 37.12
CA VAL A 209 -8.65 23.78 37.46
C VAL A 209 -8.03 25.15 37.66
N THR A 210 -8.37 26.15 36.86
CA THR A 210 -7.85 27.53 36.99
C THR A 210 -8.45 28.25 38.18
N GLY A 211 -9.66 27.92 38.62
CA GLY A 211 -10.35 28.55 39.74
C GLY A 211 -9.98 28.04 41.14
N THR A 212 -9.45 26.83 41.24
CA THR A 212 -9.11 26.22 42.56
C THR A 212 -7.71 26.53 43.07
N GLY A 213 -6.92 27.33 42.34
CA GLY A 213 -5.51 27.60 42.68
C GLY A 213 -4.58 26.38 42.54
N PHE A 214 -5.11 25.22 42.16
CA PHE A 214 -4.31 24.07 41.84
C PHE A 214 -3.83 24.16 40.39
N ASN A 215 -2.70 24.88 40.20
CA ASN A 215 -1.98 24.85 38.95
C ASN A 215 -1.01 23.67 38.96
N PRO A 216 -1.29 22.58 38.26
CA PRO A 216 -0.35 21.44 38.14
C PRO A 216 0.94 21.84 37.42
N PHE A 217 0.94 22.99 36.74
CA PHE A 217 2.09 23.58 36.08
C PHE A 217 2.39 24.91 36.74
N SER A 218 3.63 25.07 37.24
CA SER A 218 4.13 26.34 37.81
C SER A 218 3.82 27.50 36.87
N SER A 219 3.19 28.45 37.38
CA SER A 219 2.65 29.78 37.05
C SER A 219 3.03 30.54 35.74
N ASN A 220 3.81 29.98 34.82
CA ASN A 220 4.29 30.68 33.62
C ASN A 220 3.95 30.05 32.28
N LEU A 221 3.16 28.95 32.24
CA LEU A 221 2.82 28.29 30.99
C LEU A 221 1.49 28.82 30.43
N ASN A 222 1.57 29.58 29.34
CA ASN A 222 0.41 30.08 28.63
C ASN A 222 -0.26 28.91 27.87
N PRO A 223 -1.56 28.56 28.12
CA PRO A 223 -2.28 27.54 27.39
C PRO A 223 -2.19 27.66 25.87
N ALA A 224 -2.19 28.91 25.35
CA ALA A 224 -2.06 29.19 23.92
C ALA A 224 -0.73 28.74 23.29
N GLN A 225 0.30 28.48 24.10
CA GLN A 225 1.60 27.99 23.61
C GLN A 225 1.70 26.45 23.69
N ILE A 226 0.93 25.83 24.57
CA ILE A 226 1.02 24.37 24.82
C ILE A 226 -0.01 23.58 24.00
N VAL A 227 -1.23 24.12 23.88
CA VAL A 227 -2.35 23.42 23.21
C VAL A 227 -2.07 23.13 21.73
N PRO A 228 -1.59 24.05 20.89
CA PRO A 228 -1.35 23.75 19.48
C PRO A 228 -0.32 22.63 19.22
N PRO A 229 0.86 22.59 19.89
CA PRO A 229 1.80 21.50 19.69
C PRO A 229 1.27 20.14 20.18
N MET A 230 0.46 20.09 21.25
CA MET A 230 -0.16 18.86 21.72
C MET A 230 -1.15 18.30 20.68
N LEU A 231 -2.05 19.12 20.17
CA LEU A 231 -3.01 18.74 19.14
C LEU A 231 -2.31 18.39 17.82
N GLY A 232 -1.28 19.15 17.44
CA GLY A 232 -0.45 18.85 16.28
C GLY A 232 0.27 17.50 16.41
N GLY A 233 0.79 17.21 17.58
CA GLY A 233 1.41 15.91 17.90
C GLY A 233 0.44 14.74 17.79
N ALA A 234 -0.81 14.91 18.25
CA ALA A 234 -1.85 13.88 18.14
C ALA A 234 -2.21 13.59 16.66
N ILE A 235 -2.34 14.63 15.82
CA ILE A 235 -2.58 14.48 14.38
C ILE A 235 -1.41 13.74 13.72
N PHE A 236 -0.17 14.15 14.01
CA PHE A 236 1.02 13.53 13.44
C PHE A 236 1.15 12.06 13.83
N THR A 237 0.89 11.75 15.10
CA THR A 237 0.89 10.36 15.59
C THR A 237 -0.21 9.53 14.93
N SER A 238 -1.43 10.07 14.78
CA SER A 238 -2.52 9.41 14.05
C SER A 238 -2.15 9.13 12.60
N TRP A 239 -1.47 10.06 11.94
CA TRP A 239 -0.97 9.87 10.58
C TRP A 239 0.07 8.73 10.51
N ILE A 240 1.02 8.65 11.44
CA ILE A 240 1.99 7.55 11.52
C ILE A 240 1.28 6.22 11.74
N MET A 241 0.26 6.17 12.64
CA MET A 241 -0.55 4.97 12.87
C MET A 241 -1.23 4.48 11.59
N GLY A 242 -1.62 5.40 10.69
CA GLY A 242 -2.13 5.04 9.37
C GLY A 242 -1.09 4.33 8.50
N LEU A 243 0.17 4.75 8.50
CA LEU A 243 1.24 4.05 7.80
C LEU A 243 1.48 2.65 8.38
N VAL A 244 1.45 2.52 9.70
CA VAL A 244 1.56 1.23 10.40
C VAL A 244 0.40 0.31 10.02
N ALA A 245 -0.84 0.82 9.97
CA ALA A 245 -2.02 0.06 9.56
C ALA A 245 -1.85 -0.58 8.16
N GLY A 246 -1.32 0.17 7.20
CA GLY A 246 -1.05 -0.38 5.87
C GLY A 246 0.06 -1.43 5.86
N LYS A 247 1.11 -1.24 6.66
CA LYS A 247 2.17 -2.24 6.80
C LYS A 247 1.64 -3.54 7.41
N MET A 248 0.77 -3.45 8.42
CA MET A 248 0.16 -4.62 9.06
C MET A 248 -0.84 -5.33 8.15
N GLY A 249 -1.73 -4.59 7.46
CA GLY A 249 -2.80 -5.19 6.66
C GLY A 249 -2.39 -5.69 5.28
N GLU A 250 -1.48 -4.98 4.61
CA GLU A 250 -1.08 -5.30 3.23
C GLU A 250 0.41 -5.64 3.09
N GLY A 251 1.15 -5.67 4.19
CA GLY A 251 2.59 -5.96 4.20
C GLY A 251 3.48 -4.86 3.61
N SER A 252 2.91 -3.70 3.22
CA SER A 252 3.60 -2.62 2.54
C SER A 252 3.31 -1.27 3.18
N ILE A 253 4.37 -0.47 3.43
CA ILE A 253 4.21 0.91 3.90
C ILE A 253 3.52 1.77 2.83
N ALA A 254 3.76 1.50 1.55
CA ALA A 254 3.10 2.22 0.45
C ALA A 254 1.57 2.08 0.50
N ALA A 255 1.06 0.92 0.89
CA ALA A 255 -0.37 0.72 1.13
C ALA A 255 -0.88 1.53 2.34
N GLY A 256 0.01 1.91 3.25
CA GLY A 256 -0.31 2.74 4.41
C GLY A 256 -0.72 4.17 4.07
N PHE A 257 -0.32 4.71 2.91
CA PHE A 257 -0.69 6.08 2.56
C PHE A 257 -2.20 6.32 2.52
N LYS A 258 -3.00 5.35 2.07
CA LYS A 258 -4.47 5.46 2.09
C LYS A 258 -5.03 5.53 3.52
N HIS A 259 -4.48 4.72 4.45
CA HIS A 259 -4.87 4.71 5.85
C HIS A 259 -4.39 5.98 6.57
N ALA A 260 -3.17 6.44 6.27
CA ALA A 260 -2.60 7.66 6.82
C ALA A 260 -3.41 8.90 6.40
N THR A 261 -3.80 8.99 5.12
CA THR A 261 -4.68 10.07 4.63
C THR A 261 -6.02 10.04 5.36
N MET A 262 -6.63 8.86 5.48
CA MET A 262 -7.92 8.70 6.16
C MET A 262 -7.82 9.10 7.63
N LEU A 263 -6.80 8.64 8.36
CA LEU A 263 -6.63 8.97 9.77
C LEU A 263 -6.28 10.45 10.00
N ALA A 264 -5.51 11.07 9.10
CA ALA A 264 -5.24 12.51 9.17
C ALA A 264 -6.52 13.34 9.01
N VAL A 265 -7.43 12.93 8.10
CA VAL A 265 -8.72 13.59 7.93
C VAL A 265 -9.62 13.34 9.15
N VAL A 266 -9.72 12.10 9.62
CA VAL A 266 -10.57 11.74 10.76
C VAL A 266 -10.11 12.46 12.03
N SER A 267 -8.81 12.50 12.31
CA SER A 267 -8.27 13.23 13.48
C SER A 267 -8.54 14.73 13.38
N GLY A 268 -8.38 15.32 12.20
CA GLY A 268 -8.73 16.73 11.95
C GLY A 268 -10.22 17.02 12.17
N LEU A 269 -11.11 16.13 11.72
CA LEU A 269 -12.56 16.24 11.93
C LEU A 269 -12.94 16.10 13.42
N ILE A 270 -12.36 15.14 14.14
CA ILE A 270 -12.61 14.97 15.59
C ILE A 270 -12.21 16.26 16.32
N LEU A 271 -11.05 16.82 16.02
CA LEU A 271 -10.61 18.06 16.61
C LEU A 271 -11.53 19.25 16.26
N PHE A 272 -11.98 19.35 15.00
CA PHE A 272 -12.92 20.37 14.56
C PHE A 272 -14.24 20.29 15.32
N ILE A 273 -14.83 19.11 15.44
CA ILE A 273 -16.06 18.87 16.19
C ILE A 273 -15.86 19.25 17.66
N THR A 274 -14.72 18.86 18.24
CA THR A 274 -14.42 19.14 19.65
C THR A 274 -14.28 20.65 19.92
N THR A 275 -13.60 21.39 19.05
CA THR A 275 -13.50 22.85 19.21
C THR A 275 -14.85 23.56 19.06
N LEU A 276 -15.73 23.03 18.21
CA LEU A 276 -17.10 23.56 18.05
C LEU A 276 -17.95 23.36 19.31
N PHE A 277 -17.84 22.19 19.96
CA PHE A 277 -18.65 21.85 21.14
C PHE A 277 -18.10 22.40 22.44
N PHE A 278 -16.80 22.41 22.63
CA PHE A 278 -16.16 22.72 23.91
C PHE A 278 -15.57 24.14 23.98
N HIS A 279 -15.72 24.96 22.94
CA HIS A 279 -15.18 26.36 22.90
C HIS A 279 -13.75 26.44 23.46
N ILE A 280 -12.87 25.53 23.03
CA ILE A 280 -11.48 25.52 23.50
C ILE A 280 -10.79 26.75 22.96
N SER A 281 -10.63 27.77 23.86
CA SER A 281 -9.93 29.01 23.56
C SER A 281 -8.45 28.71 23.36
N GLY A 282 -7.98 28.73 22.14
CA GLY A 282 -6.57 28.49 21.80
C GLY A 282 -6.34 27.64 20.54
N VAL A 283 -7.40 27.18 19.90
CA VAL A 283 -7.35 26.46 18.62
C VAL A 283 -7.98 27.29 17.53
#